data_6ffa7f2e99988de420cab7446f4a8c6f
#
_entry.id   6ffa7f2e99988de420cab7446f4a8c6f
#
_cell.length_a   1.000
_cell.length_b   1.000
_cell.length_c   1.000
_cell.angle_alpha   90.00
_cell.angle_beta   90.00
_cell.angle_gamma   90.00
#
_symmetry.space_group_name_H-M   'P 1'
#
loop_
_entity.id
_entity.type
_entity.pdbx_description
1 polymer ?
#
loop_
_entity_poly.entity_id
_entity_poly.type
_entity_poly.pdbx_seq_one_letter_code
_entity_poly.pdbx_strand_id
1 'polypeptide(L)'
;MQTKKGFILIYTILVGLICLIIMMYIFDIQVLEMKYSTSTKRYVLKEDNYQKYKEYLMTLFFKYTDMNNKKIKEVGINTFFNNLENDIVKYGEGKVIYSNTTNEFIFKTPDEYRLTRNDYYKLELVGESFQMIFVKTDYTYSI
;
A
#
# COMPACT_ATOMS: atom_id res chain seq x y z
N MET A 1 -37.22 -30.00 56.30
CA MET A 1 -36.58 -30.42 54.99
C MET A 1 -36.67 -29.39 53.86
N GLN A 2 -37.27 -28.21 54.09
CA GLN A 2 -37.41 -27.16 53.02
C GLN A 2 -36.17 -26.28 52.82
N THR A 3 -35.32 -26.10 53.81
CA THR A 3 -34.12 -25.25 53.72
C THR A 3 -33.04 -25.75 52.74
N LYS A 4 -32.93 -27.05 52.52
CA LYS A 4 -31.95 -27.62 51.56
C LYS A 4 -32.31 -27.35 50.10
N LYS A 5 -33.59 -27.25 49.76
CA LYS A 5 -34.03 -26.97 48.38
C LYS A 5 -33.80 -25.53 47.96
N GLY A 6 -33.95 -24.57 48.89
CA GLY A 6 -33.64 -23.14 48.63
C GLY A 6 -32.15 -22.88 48.39
N PHE A 7 -31.27 -23.59 49.09
CA PHE A 7 -29.83 -23.44 48.93
C PHE A 7 -29.35 -23.94 47.55
N ILE A 8 -29.90 -25.05 47.07
CA ILE A 8 -29.58 -25.59 45.75
C ILE A 8 -29.96 -24.60 44.62
N LEU A 9 -31.12 -23.95 44.75
CA LEU A 9 -31.61 -22.99 43.78
C LEU A 9 -30.71 -21.75 43.71
N ILE A 10 -30.26 -21.22 44.83
CA ILE A 10 -29.32 -20.09 44.90
C ILE A 10 -27.97 -20.47 44.26
N TYR A 11 -27.49 -21.69 44.54
CA TYR A 11 -26.22 -22.18 43.99
C TYR A 11 -26.29 -22.32 42.46
N THR A 12 -27.38 -22.87 41.92
CA THR A 12 -27.56 -23.00 40.45
C THR A 12 -27.64 -21.65 39.75
N ILE A 13 -28.31 -20.66 40.35
CA ILE A 13 -28.36 -19.30 39.82
C ILE A 13 -26.95 -18.68 39.81
N LEU A 14 -26.20 -18.83 40.91
CA LEU A 14 -24.85 -18.28 41.04
C LEU A 14 -23.89 -18.90 40.00
N VAL A 15 -23.92 -20.22 39.80
CA VAL A 15 -23.13 -20.91 38.78
C VAL A 15 -23.54 -20.45 37.39
N GLY A 16 -24.83 -20.32 37.11
CA GLY A 16 -25.34 -19.80 35.81
C GLY A 16 -24.84 -18.38 35.53
N LEU A 17 -24.81 -17.52 36.55
CA LEU A 17 -24.31 -16.14 36.43
C LEU A 17 -22.80 -16.11 36.12
N ILE A 18 -22.02 -16.96 36.78
CA ILE A 18 -20.57 -17.08 36.48
C ILE A 18 -20.34 -17.57 35.04
N CYS A 19 -21.08 -18.59 34.62
CA CYS A 19 -20.99 -19.09 33.23
C CYS A 19 -21.32 -17.99 32.22
N LEU A 20 -22.32 -17.17 32.48
CA LEU A 20 -22.73 -16.08 31.61
C LEU A 20 -21.63 -15.00 31.51
N ILE A 21 -20.99 -14.64 32.63
CA ILE A 21 -19.86 -13.70 32.63
C ILE A 21 -18.69 -14.25 31.80
N ILE A 22 -18.36 -15.53 31.93
CA ILE A 22 -17.29 -16.18 31.17
C ILE A 22 -17.63 -16.16 29.67
N MET A 23 -18.88 -16.47 29.29
CA MET A 23 -19.31 -16.41 27.90
C MET A 23 -19.21 -15.01 27.30
N MET A 24 -19.61 -13.98 28.03
CA MET A 24 -19.46 -12.59 27.59
C MET A 24 -17.99 -12.23 27.35
N TYR A 25 -17.10 -12.61 28.26
CA TYR A 25 -15.67 -12.37 28.11
C TYR A 25 -15.06 -13.06 26.86
N ILE A 26 -15.43 -14.32 26.63
CA ILE A 26 -14.99 -15.06 25.42
C ILE A 26 -15.51 -14.38 24.15
N PHE A 27 -16.76 -13.91 24.16
CA PHE A 27 -17.35 -13.21 23.03
C PHE A 27 -16.62 -11.91 22.71
N ASP A 28 -16.28 -11.12 23.73
CA ASP A 28 -15.51 -9.87 23.55
C ASP A 28 -14.13 -10.12 22.92
N ILE A 29 -13.43 -11.17 23.36
CA ILE A 29 -12.15 -11.57 22.76
C ILE A 29 -12.33 -11.92 21.27
N GLN A 30 -13.34 -12.70 20.91
CA GLN A 30 -13.60 -13.08 19.51
C GLN A 30 -13.91 -11.87 18.64
N VAL A 31 -14.66 -10.89 19.15
CA VAL A 31 -14.93 -9.63 18.44
C VAL A 31 -13.66 -8.83 18.22
N LEU A 32 -12.76 -8.77 19.21
CA LEU A 32 -11.47 -8.09 19.07
C LEU A 32 -10.56 -8.78 18.04
N GLU A 33 -10.48 -10.10 18.07
CA GLU A 33 -9.71 -10.89 17.07
C GLU A 33 -10.24 -10.68 15.65
N MET A 34 -11.57 -10.66 15.48
CA MET A 34 -12.19 -10.40 14.17
C MET A 34 -11.88 -8.99 13.66
N LYS A 35 -11.92 -7.96 14.52
CA LYS A 35 -11.54 -6.59 14.16
C LYS A 35 -10.07 -6.50 13.76
N TYR A 36 -9.18 -7.14 14.52
CA TYR A 36 -7.75 -7.17 14.21
C TYR A 36 -7.47 -7.85 12.87
N SER A 37 -8.04 -9.04 12.65
CA SER A 37 -7.91 -9.79 11.40
C SER A 37 -8.41 -8.99 10.19
N THR A 38 -9.57 -8.33 10.31
CA THR A 38 -10.13 -7.50 9.25
C THR A 38 -9.25 -6.29 8.96
N SER A 39 -8.70 -5.64 9.98
CA SER A 39 -7.78 -4.50 9.82
C SER A 39 -6.49 -4.93 9.11
N THR A 40 -5.88 -6.03 9.55
CA THR A 40 -4.67 -6.58 8.93
C THR A 40 -4.90 -6.97 7.47
N LYS A 41 -6.03 -7.62 7.17
CA LYS A 41 -6.38 -7.98 5.80
C LYS A 41 -6.55 -6.76 4.90
N ARG A 42 -7.18 -5.69 5.38
CA ARG A 42 -7.30 -4.42 4.64
C ARG A 42 -5.93 -3.80 4.35
N TYR A 43 -5.04 -3.82 5.34
CA TYR A 43 -3.69 -3.28 5.17
C TYR A 43 -2.89 -4.05 4.12
N VAL A 44 -2.90 -5.38 4.17
CA VAL A 44 -2.21 -6.25 3.20
C VAL A 44 -2.78 -6.08 1.78
N LEU A 45 -4.11 -6.03 1.63
CA LEU A 45 -4.74 -5.81 0.31
C LEU A 45 -4.42 -4.43 -0.26
N LYS A 46 -4.26 -3.43 0.59
CA LYS A 46 -3.88 -2.08 0.16
C LYS A 46 -2.45 -2.02 -0.37
N GLU A 47 -1.50 -2.65 0.32
CA GLU A 47 -0.11 -2.74 -0.14
C GLU A 47 -0.01 -3.50 -1.47
N ASP A 48 -0.80 -4.55 -1.65
CA ASP A 48 -0.87 -5.32 -2.90
C ASP A 48 -1.37 -4.47 -4.08
N ASN A 49 -2.35 -3.59 -3.87
CA ASN A 49 -2.80 -2.66 -4.90
C ASN A 49 -1.70 -1.67 -5.31
N TYR A 50 -0.94 -1.10 -4.37
CA TYR A 50 0.19 -0.23 -4.68
C TYR A 50 1.26 -0.97 -5.48
N GLN A 51 1.60 -2.18 -5.07
CA GLN A 51 2.59 -2.99 -5.76
C GLN A 51 2.17 -3.28 -7.20
N LYS A 52 0.91 -3.62 -7.43
CA LYS A 52 0.35 -3.83 -8.75
C LYS A 52 0.48 -2.58 -9.64
N TYR A 53 0.07 -1.41 -9.15
CA TYR A 53 0.24 -0.15 -9.89
C TYR A 53 1.71 0.13 -10.21
N LYS A 54 2.59 -0.06 -9.24
CA LYS A 54 4.04 0.12 -9.39
C LYS A 54 4.62 -0.80 -10.47
N GLU A 55 4.27 -2.08 -10.46
CA GLU A 55 4.75 -3.06 -11.45
C GLU A 55 4.29 -2.71 -12.86
N TYR A 56 3.04 -2.31 -13.06
CA TYR A 56 2.54 -1.86 -14.34
C TYR A 56 3.24 -0.59 -14.83
N LEU A 57 3.35 0.43 -13.99
CA LEU A 57 4.03 1.67 -14.34
C LEU A 57 5.50 1.43 -14.66
N MET A 58 6.18 0.55 -13.91
CA MET A 58 7.56 0.17 -14.14
C MET A 58 7.72 -0.52 -15.51
N THR A 59 6.84 -1.47 -15.82
CA THR A 59 6.84 -2.17 -17.10
C THR A 59 6.63 -1.21 -18.28
N LEU A 60 5.66 -0.29 -18.16
CA LEU A 60 5.41 0.72 -19.19
C LEU A 60 6.58 1.68 -19.34
N PHE A 61 7.21 2.07 -18.25
CA PHE A 61 8.37 2.93 -18.26
C PHE A 61 9.57 2.26 -18.94
N PHE A 62 9.88 1.01 -18.62
CA PHE A 62 10.94 0.27 -19.29
C PHE A 62 10.67 0.08 -20.79
N LYS A 63 9.43 -0.22 -21.16
CA LYS A 63 9.04 -0.29 -22.57
C LYS A 63 9.26 1.05 -23.29
N TYR A 64 8.91 2.16 -22.65
CA TYR A 64 9.13 3.50 -23.19
C TYR A 64 10.63 3.82 -23.36
N THR A 65 11.45 3.51 -22.33
CA THR A 65 12.91 3.73 -22.40
C THR A 65 13.57 2.86 -23.45
N ASP A 66 13.12 1.62 -23.63
CA ASP A 66 13.65 0.70 -24.62
C ASP A 66 13.32 1.19 -26.05
N MET A 67 12.10 1.63 -26.29
CA MET A 67 11.69 2.22 -27.56
C MET A 67 12.51 3.48 -27.94
N ASN A 68 12.95 4.25 -26.96
CA ASN A 68 13.71 5.48 -27.13
C ASN A 68 15.21 5.33 -26.82
N ASN A 69 15.70 4.11 -26.61
CA ASN A 69 17.05 3.82 -26.15
C ASN A 69 18.15 4.55 -26.94
N LYS A 70 18.08 4.54 -28.29
CA LYS A 70 19.04 5.22 -29.14
C LYS A 70 19.07 6.72 -28.89
N LYS A 71 17.90 7.37 -28.83
CA LYS A 71 17.79 8.82 -28.60
C LYS A 71 18.28 9.20 -27.21
N ILE A 72 17.93 8.39 -26.19
CA ILE A 72 18.35 8.64 -24.82
C ILE A 72 19.87 8.54 -24.67
N LYS A 73 20.51 7.57 -25.37
CA LYS A 73 21.97 7.43 -25.36
C LYS A 73 22.68 8.56 -26.10
N GLU A 74 22.13 9.06 -27.22
CA GLU A 74 22.69 10.14 -27.99
C GLU A 74 22.60 11.52 -27.29
N VAL A 75 21.45 11.83 -26.70
CA VAL A 75 21.17 13.16 -26.15
C VAL A 75 21.51 13.22 -24.64
N GLY A 76 21.55 12.06 -23.99
CA GLY A 76 21.70 11.93 -22.54
C GLY A 76 20.36 11.91 -21.81
N ILE A 77 20.32 11.15 -20.68
CA ILE A 77 19.09 10.90 -19.92
C ILE A 77 18.42 12.21 -19.49
N ASN A 78 19.16 13.09 -18.83
CA ASN A 78 18.59 14.32 -18.28
C ASN A 78 18.06 15.24 -19.37
N THR A 79 18.80 15.43 -20.46
CA THR A 79 18.41 16.32 -21.56
C THR A 79 17.18 15.76 -22.29
N PHE A 80 17.10 14.45 -22.49
CA PHE A 80 15.97 13.80 -23.13
C PHE A 80 14.68 13.99 -22.34
N PHE A 81 14.70 13.72 -21.02
CA PHE A 81 13.51 13.79 -20.18
C PHE A 81 13.15 15.22 -19.76
N ASN A 82 14.09 16.16 -19.71
CA ASN A 82 13.81 17.58 -19.48
C ASN A 82 12.93 18.22 -20.55
N ASN A 83 13.04 17.73 -21.79
CA ASN A 83 12.27 18.22 -22.93
C ASN A 83 10.84 17.64 -22.99
N LEU A 84 10.48 16.74 -22.09
CA LEU A 84 9.14 16.16 -22.00
C LEU A 84 8.27 17.01 -21.06
N GLU A 85 7.34 17.77 -21.64
CA GLU A 85 6.40 18.61 -20.86
C GLU A 85 5.27 17.81 -20.18
N ASN A 86 5.10 16.52 -20.51
CA ASN A 86 3.96 15.70 -20.08
C ASN A 86 4.39 14.48 -19.26
N ASP A 87 3.38 13.81 -18.70
CA ASP A 87 3.56 12.50 -18.04
C ASP A 87 4.25 11.52 -19.00
N ILE A 88 5.35 10.89 -18.57
CA ILE A 88 6.13 9.95 -19.41
C ILE A 88 5.30 8.72 -19.75
N VAL A 89 4.66 8.14 -18.75
CA VAL A 89 3.72 7.01 -18.88
C VAL A 89 2.59 7.18 -17.87
N LYS A 90 1.42 6.63 -18.22
CA LYS A 90 0.23 6.67 -17.40
C LYS A 90 -0.48 5.32 -17.40
N TYR A 91 -0.98 4.91 -16.24
CA TYR A 91 -1.82 3.72 -16.08
C TYR A 91 -2.92 4.00 -15.06
N GLY A 92 -4.19 4.04 -15.52
CA GLY A 92 -5.31 4.48 -14.69
C GLY A 92 -5.09 5.92 -14.20
N GLU A 93 -5.12 6.11 -12.90
CA GLU A 93 -4.79 7.37 -12.24
C GLU A 93 -3.30 7.49 -11.88
N GLY A 94 -2.55 6.38 -11.96
CA GLY A 94 -1.10 6.37 -11.72
C GLY A 94 -0.32 6.92 -12.90
N LYS A 95 0.80 7.60 -12.63
CA LYS A 95 1.64 8.21 -13.64
C LYS A 95 3.11 8.28 -13.23
N VAL A 96 3.97 8.37 -14.23
CA VAL A 96 5.40 8.62 -14.05
C VAL A 96 5.74 9.98 -14.63
N ILE A 97 6.33 10.83 -13.81
CA ILE A 97 6.82 12.17 -14.17
C ILE A 97 8.31 12.27 -13.93
N TYR A 98 8.98 13.17 -14.65
CA TYR A 98 10.38 13.50 -14.41
C TYR A 98 10.48 14.84 -13.67
N SER A 99 11.32 14.88 -12.64
CA SER A 99 11.63 16.10 -11.90
C SER A 99 12.96 16.67 -12.37
N ASN A 100 12.90 17.80 -13.04
CA ASN A 100 14.08 18.51 -13.56
C ASN A 100 14.98 19.05 -12.43
N THR A 101 14.41 19.28 -11.26
CA THR A 101 15.13 19.86 -10.09
C THR A 101 16.03 18.82 -9.43
N THR A 102 15.55 17.57 -9.32
CA THR A 102 16.27 16.49 -8.63
C THR A 102 16.87 15.46 -9.59
N ASN A 103 16.53 15.51 -10.88
CA ASN A 103 16.85 14.52 -11.91
C ASN A 103 16.35 13.12 -11.53
N GLU A 104 15.14 13.06 -11.00
CA GLU A 104 14.51 11.83 -10.51
C GLU A 104 13.18 11.56 -11.22
N PHE A 105 12.87 10.30 -11.38
CA PHE A 105 11.57 9.83 -11.86
C PHE A 105 10.65 9.58 -10.68
N ILE A 106 9.46 10.16 -10.71
CA ILE A 106 8.48 10.05 -9.64
C ILE A 106 7.32 9.20 -10.13
N PHE A 107 7.17 8.03 -9.53
CA PHE A 107 6.05 7.12 -9.76
C PHE A 107 4.93 7.50 -8.79
N LYS A 108 3.89 8.14 -9.30
CA LYS A 108 2.74 8.56 -8.52
C LYS A 108 1.66 7.49 -8.60
N THR A 109 1.33 6.90 -7.46
CA THR A 109 0.26 5.92 -7.32
C THR A 109 -0.82 6.47 -6.40
N PRO A 110 -2.06 6.63 -6.89
CA PRO A 110 -3.16 7.17 -6.10
C PRO A 110 -3.65 6.17 -5.05
N ASP A 111 -4.21 6.67 -3.98
CA ASP A 111 -4.92 5.90 -2.96
C ASP A 111 -6.39 6.31 -2.88
N GLU A 112 -7.22 5.41 -2.34
CA GLU A 112 -8.66 5.61 -2.09
C GLU A 112 -8.97 6.79 -1.15
N TYR A 113 -8.01 7.22 -0.33
CA TYR A 113 -8.17 8.27 0.69
C TYR A 113 -7.54 9.62 0.31
N ARG A 114 -7.45 9.96 -0.98
CA ARG A 114 -6.78 11.17 -1.46
C ARG A 114 -5.29 11.25 -1.06
N LEU A 115 -4.71 10.13 -0.72
CA LEU A 115 -3.28 10.01 -0.45
C LEU A 115 -2.61 9.50 -1.72
N THR A 116 -1.58 10.20 -2.20
CA THR A 116 -0.78 9.74 -3.33
C THR A 116 0.58 9.30 -2.81
N ARG A 117 0.95 8.07 -3.09
CA ARG A 117 2.30 7.57 -2.84
C ARG A 117 3.21 7.96 -4.01
N ASN A 118 4.32 8.57 -3.70
CA ASN A 118 5.35 8.99 -4.66
C ASN A 118 6.62 8.19 -4.39
N ASP A 119 6.98 7.29 -5.29
CA ASP A 119 8.24 6.55 -5.25
C ASP A 119 9.24 7.20 -6.21
N TYR A 120 10.40 7.59 -5.69
CA TYR A 120 11.45 8.31 -6.42
C TYR A 120 12.54 7.34 -6.88
N TYR A 121 12.91 7.46 -8.15
CA TYR A 121 13.95 6.63 -8.77
C TYR A 121 14.91 7.47 -9.60
N LYS A 122 16.18 7.05 -9.65
CA LYS A 122 17.17 7.51 -10.62
C LYS A 122 17.36 6.48 -11.70
N LEU A 123 17.51 6.94 -12.95
CA LEU A 123 17.85 6.10 -14.08
C LEU A 123 19.33 6.23 -14.36
N GLU A 124 20.04 5.12 -14.35
CA GLU A 124 21.46 5.06 -14.66
C GLU A 124 21.71 4.11 -15.83
N LEU A 125 22.71 4.42 -16.65
CA LEU A 125 23.16 3.54 -17.72
C LEU A 125 24.32 2.68 -17.20
N VAL A 126 24.06 1.38 -17.06
CA VAL A 126 25.08 0.40 -16.64
C VAL A 126 25.39 -0.51 -17.83
N GLY A 127 26.55 -0.26 -18.44
CA GLY A 127 26.90 -0.92 -19.71
C GLY A 127 25.96 -0.50 -20.84
N GLU A 128 25.20 -1.46 -21.40
CA GLU A 128 24.24 -1.20 -22.48
C GLU A 128 22.78 -1.10 -22.01
N SER A 129 22.50 -1.36 -20.74
CA SER A 129 21.14 -1.40 -20.18
C SER A 129 20.88 -0.26 -19.21
N PHE A 130 19.61 0.17 -19.16
CA PHE A 130 19.14 1.13 -18.16
C PHE A 130 18.77 0.41 -16.88
N GLN A 131 19.23 0.95 -15.74
CA GLN A 131 18.90 0.46 -14.40
C GLN A 131 18.21 1.57 -13.62
N MET A 132 17.13 1.22 -12.89
CA MET A 132 16.48 2.13 -11.98
C MET A 132 16.93 1.88 -10.55
N ILE A 133 17.39 2.94 -9.90
CA ILE A 133 17.83 2.93 -8.51
C ILE A 133 16.76 3.62 -7.68
N PHE A 134 16.18 2.91 -6.72
CA PHE A 134 15.24 3.48 -5.76
C PHE A 134 15.94 4.49 -4.84
N VAL A 135 15.31 5.64 -4.63
CA VAL A 135 15.85 6.72 -3.79
C VAL A 135 15.06 6.82 -2.49
N LYS A 136 13.74 7.06 -2.58
CA LYS A 136 12.87 7.23 -1.42
C LYS A 136 11.40 7.04 -1.79
N THR A 137 10.57 6.91 -0.77
CA THR A 137 9.10 7.02 -0.88
C THR A 137 8.63 8.23 -0.08
N ASP A 138 7.66 8.96 -0.62
CA ASP A 138 6.99 10.07 0.03
C ASP A 138 5.48 10.00 -0.19
N TYR A 139 4.70 10.65 0.67
CA TYR A 139 3.24 10.65 0.60
C TYR A 139 2.72 12.07 0.56
N THR A 140 1.85 12.37 -0.41
CA THR A 140 1.21 13.67 -0.57
C THR A 140 -0.30 13.55 -0.52
N TYR A 141 -0.96 14.49 0.16
CA TYR A 141 -2.41 14.61 0.14
C TYR A 141 -2.84 15.37 -1.11
N SER A 142 -3.81 14.81 -1.86
CA SER A 142 -4.51 15.54 -2.92
C SER A 142 -5.57 16.42 -2.25
N ILE A 143 -5.38 17.73 -2.31
CA ILE A 143 -6.34 18.74 -1.82
C ILE A 143 -7.51 18.81 -2.78
#